data_5dee35b913a83c197e2ba132a7d908fc
#
_entry.id   5dee35b913a83c197e2ba132a7d908fc
#
_cell.length_a   1.000
_cell.length_b   1.000
_cell.length_c   1.000
_cell.angle_alpha   90.00
_cell.angle_beta   90.00
_cell.angle_gamma   90.00
#
_symmetry.space_group_name_H-M   'P 1'
#
loop_
_entity.id
_entity.type
_entity.pdbx_description
1 polymer ?
#
loop_
_entity_poly.entity_id
_entity_poly.type
_entity_poly.pdbx_seq_one_letter_code
_entity_poly.pdbx_strand_id
1 'polypeptide(L)'
;MEHQIFIREAVTDSEIARFFGELHTYHRRDIFPETEQAEDLAYFLSDEYLSQLKTLHRRQENRLYFLFFERGGQDIGFTMPVIYGSEDGRCFIMEFCVYPEFRGNSTGHACGEALLSWAHERRASYFEFNCDTAPRERFWGRLGFLPNGCDEWGEKLMLRPPEEDAHGRNVQREPCIFDIRLCGHRCL
;
A
#
# COMPACT_ATOMS: atom_id res chain seq x y z
N MET A 1 16.51 13.01 -19.89
CA MET A 1 16.61 12.60 -18.47
C MET A 1 15.26 12.01 -18.14
N GLU A 2 15.19 10.68 -18.00
CA GLU A 2 13.99 10.00 -17.52
C GLU A 2 13.66 10.56 -16.14
N HIS A 3 12.40 10.96 -15.97
CA HIS A 3 11.95 11.59 -14.73
C HIS A 3 11.87 10.54 -13.63
N GLN A 4 12.84 10.54 -12.75
CA GLN A 4 12.90 9.70 -11.55
C GLN A 4 11.62 9.90 -10.72
N ILE A 5 11.08 8.81 -10.17
CA ILE A 5 9.97 8.85 -9.23
C ILE A 5 10.54 9.09 -7.83
N PHE A 6 10.00 10.08 -7.15
CA PHE A 6 10.29 10.37 -5.75
C PHE A 6 9.10 10.04 -4.87
N ILE A 7 9.39 9.66 -3.63
CA ILE A 7 8.35 9.46 -2.60
C ILE A 7 8.35 10.70 -1.71
N ARG A 8 7.18 11.32 -1.59
CA ARG A 8 6.93 12.45 -0.70
C ARG A 8 5.85 12.10 0.33
N GLU A 9 6.18 12.25 1.62
CA GLU A 9 5.23 12.04 2.71
C GLU A 9 4.31 13.27 2.87
N ALA A 10 3.01 13.05 3.06
CA ALA A 10 2.07 14.07 3.49
C ALA A 10 2.21 14.26 5.01
N VAL A 11 2.71 15.43 5.42
CA VAL A 11 3.01 15.71 6.83
C VAL A 11 2.14 16.82 7.43
N THR A 12 1.69 17.77 6.62
CA THR A 12 0.80 18.85 7.08
C THR A 12 -0.66 18.44 7.03
N ASP A 13 -1.50 19.06 7.86
CA ASP A 13 -2.96 18.79 7.87
C ASP A 13 -3.58 19.01 6.49
N SER A 14 -3.10 20.00 5.74
CA SER A 14 -3.59 20.28 4.38
C SER A 14 -3.18 19.18 3.37
N GLU A 15 -1.96 18.64 3.48
CA GLU A 15 -1.50 17.54 2.62
C GLU A 15 -2.24 16.25 2.96
N ILE A 16 -2.47 15.97 4.25
CA ILE A 16 -3.26 14.81 4.70
C ILE A 16 -4.72 14.94 4.23
N ALA A 17 -5.32 16.13 4.33
CA ALA A 17 -6.67 16.37 3.82
C ALA A 17 -6.74 16.14 2.29
N ARG A 18 -5.72 16.59 1.56
CA ARG A 18 -5.60 16.36 0.12
C ARG A 18 -5.44 14.86 -0.17
N PHE A 19 -4.59 14.14 0.57
CA PHE A 19 -4.43 12.69 0.43
C PHE A 19 -5.77 11.96 0.56
N PHE A 20 -6.57 12.31 1.56
CA PHE A 20 -7.90 11.70 1.73
C PHE A 20 -8.87 12.05 0.60
N GLY A 21 -8.79 13.23 0.01
CA GLY A 21 -9.55 13.58 -1.19
C GLY A 21 -9.22 12.67 -2.38
N GLU A 22 -7.93 12.40 -2.60
CA GLU A 22 -7.45 11.47 -3.63
C GLU A 22 -7.86 10.02 -3.33
N LEU A 23 -7.73 9.59 -2.06
CA LEU A 23 -8.14 8.26 -1.60
C LEU A 23 -9.64 8.04 -1.85
N HIS A 24 -10.50 8.99 -1.48
CA HIS A 24 -11.94 8.91 -1.73
C HIS A 24 -12.27 8.84 -3.24
N THR A 25 -11.56 9.62 -4.06
CA THR A 25 -11.73 9.59 -5.52
C THR A 25 -11.35 8.23 -6.09
N TYR A 26 -10.26 7.67 -5.62
CA TYR A 26 -9.76 6.35 -6.00
C TYR A 26 -10.74 5.24 -5.57
N HIS A 27 -11.23 5.25 -4.32
CA HIS A 27 -12.20 4.27 -3.86
C HIS A 27 -13.46 4.26 -4.74
N ARG A 28 -14.02 5.43 -5.05
CA ARG A 28 -15.20 5.53 -5.92
C ARG A 28 -14.96 5.07 -7.33
N ARG A 29 -13.79 5.34 -7.89
CA ARG A 29 -13.49 5.09 -9.31
C ARG A 29 -12.96 3.69 -9.57
N ASP A 30 -12.01 3.24 -8.75
CA ASP A 30 -11.19 2.06 -9.06
C ASP A 30 -11.49 0.85 -8.16
N ILE A 31 -11.96 1.07 -6.92
CA ILE A 31 -12.18 -0.02 -5.95
C ILE A 31 -13.65 -0.42 -5.88
N PHE A 32 -14.55 0.55 -5.77
CA PHE A 32 -15.99 0.33 -5.63
C PHE A 32 -16.78 1.02 -6.75
N PRO A 33 -16.54 0.66 -8.02
CA PRO A 33 -17.20 1.33 -9.16
C PRO A 33 -18.69 0.97 -9.29
N GLU A 34 -19.13 -0.09 -8.62
CA GLU A 34 -20.48 -0.65 -8.76
C GLU A 34 -21.38 -0.31 -7.58
N THR A 35 -22.68 -0.14 -7.84
CA THR A 35 -23.68 0.20 -6.82
C THR A 35 -23.92 -0.91 -5.80
N GLU A 36 -23.60 -2.17 -6.13
CA GLU A 36 -23.73 -3.32 -5.23
C GLU A 36 -22.75 -3.26 -4.03
N GLN A 37 -21.73 -2.41 -4.12
CA GLN A 37 -20.71 -2.20 -3.09
C GLN A 37 -20.94 -0.89 -2.30
N ALA A 38 -22.15 -0.35 -2.31
CA ALA A 38 -22.44 0.96 -1.71
C ALA A 38 -22.18 1.00 -0.20
N GLU A 39 -22.39 -0.09 0.53
CA GLU A 39 -22.15 -0.16 1.98
C GLU A 39 -20.65 -0.14 2.28
N ASP A 40 -19.85 -0.91 1.55
CA ASP A 40 -18.40 -0.92 1.67
C ASP A 40 -17.83 0.47 1.34
N LEU A 41 -18.25 1.04 0.22
CA LEU A 41 -17.85 2.39 -0.16
C LEU A 41 -18.22 3.42 0.92
N ALA A 42 -19.42 3.35 1.50
CA ALA A 42 -19.84 4.25 2.56
C ALA A 42 -18.92 4.20 3.79
N TYR A 43 -18.47 2.99 4.17
CA TYR A 43 -17.49 2.82 5.24
C TYR A 43 -16.15 3.46 4.89
N PHE A 44 -15.58 3.17 3.73
CA PHE A 44 -14.27 3.71 3.31
C PHE A 44 -14.28 5.24 3.09
N LEU A 45 -15.46 5.85 2.93
CA LEU A 45 -15.62 7.29 2.83
C LEU A 45 -15.98 7.94 4.19
N SER A 46 -16.15 7.16 5.26
CA SER A 46 -16.61 7.65 6.55
C SER A 46 -15.53 8.38 7.34
N ASP A 47 -15.95 9.31 8.21
CA ASP A 47 -15.05 9.96 9.17
C ASP A 47 -14.45 8.95 10.17
N GLU A 48 -15.15 7.85 10.45
CA GLU A 48 -14.67 6.78 11.30
C GLU A 48 -13.43 6.13 10.68
N TYR A 49 -13.48 5.70 9.41
CA TYR A 49 -12.34 5.13 8.69
C TYR A 49 -11.17 6.10 8.64
N LEU A 50 -11.40 7.37 8.29
CA LEU A 50 -10.34 8.39 8.27
C LEU A 50 -9.72 8.63 9.65
N SER A 51 -10.51 8.58 10.72
CA SER A 51 -10.02 8.71 12.10
C SER A 51 -9.12 7.54 12.49
N GLN A 52 -9.47 6.33 12.08
CA GLN A 52 -8.66 5.13 12.29
C GLN A 52 -7.32 5.23 11.55
N LEU A 53 -7.33 5.65 10.28
CA LEU A 53 -6.10 5.88 9.50
C LEU A 53 -5.19 6.94 10.14
N LYS A 54 -5.76 8.04 10.61
CA LYS A 54 -5.02 9.09 11.35
C LYS A 54 -4.41 8.55 12.66
N THR A 55 -5.12 7.65 13.35
CA THR A 55 -4.61 7.02 14.57
C THR A 55 -3.40 6.14 14.27
N LEU A 56 -3.45 5.33 13.21
CA LEU A 56 -2.31 4.52 12.74
C LEU A 56 -1.14 5.39 12.30
N HIS A 57 -1.42 6.48 11.60
CA HIS A 57 -0.39 7.42 11.13
C HIS A 57 0.36 8.12 12.28
N ARG A 58 -0.29 8.35 13.43
CA ARG A 58 0.32 8.99 14.61
C ARG A 58 1.14 8.05 15.48
N ARG A 59 1.15 6.75 15.20
CA ARG A 59 1.96 5.78 15.97
C ARG A 59 3.43 6.10 15.84
N GLN A 60 4.20 5.87 16.91
CA GLN A 60 5.65 5.98 16.87
C GLN A 60 6.30 4.77 16.20
N GLU A 61 5.70 3.59 16.41
CA GLU A 61 6.08 2.31 15.84
C GLU A 61 4.92 1.72 15.06
N ASN A 62 5.20 0.82 14.12
CA ASN A 62 4.18 0.17 13.29
C ASN A 62 3.25 1.21 12.64
N ARG A 63 3.88 2.20 12.03
CA ARG A 63 3.24 3.41 11.55
C ARG A 63 2.70 3.26 10.15
N LEU A 64 1.51 3.83 9.91
CA LEU A 64 0.95 4.07 8.60
C LEU A 64 1.53 5.35 7.99
N TYR A 65 1.84 5.31 6.69
CA TYR A 65 2.35 6.46 5.95
C TYR A 65 1.39 6.86 4.83
N PHE A 66 1.20 8.16 4.64
CA PHE A 66 0.49 8.76 3.51
C PHE A 66 1.53 9.31 2.54
N LEU A 67 1.71 8.66 1.40
CA LEU A 67 2.80 8.92 0.48
C LEU A 67 2.28 9.30 -0.90
N PHE A 68 2.86 10.32 -1.50
CA PHE A 68 2.66 10.67 -2.90
C PHE A 68 3.84 10.18 -3.75
N PHE A 69 3.56 9.70 -4.94
CA PHE A 69 4.53 9.50 -6.00
C PHE A 69 4.67 10.81 -6.77
N GLU A 70 5.88 11.37 -6.79
CA GLU A 70 6.17 12.62 -7.46
C GLU A 70 7.10 12.39 -8.65
N ARG A 71 6.81 13.04 -9.77
CA ARG A 71 7.65 13.06 -10.96
C ARG A 71 7.68 14.46 -11.54
N GLY A 72 8.89 15.05 -11.62
CA GLY A 72 9.06 16.40 -12.19
C GLY A 72 8.31 17.50 -11.40
N GLY A 73 8.16 17.36 -10.08
CA GLY A 73 7.45 18.32 -9.23
C GLY A 73 5.92 18.16 -9.26
N GLN A 74 5.42 17.11 -9.90
CA GLN A 74 3.98 16.82 -9.97
C GLN A 74 3.68 15.48 -9.30
N ASP A 75 2.62 15.43 -8.47
CA ASP A 75 2.11 14.18 -7.94
C ASP A 75 1.40 13.38 -9.05
N ILE A 76 1.80 12.14 -9.21
CA ILE A 76 1.32 11.22 -10.27
C ILE A 76 0.55 10.02 -9.71
N GLY A 77 0.43 9.94 -8.40
CA GLY A 77 -0.22 8.85 -7.69
C GLY A 77 0.06 8.90 -6.20
N PHE A 78 -0.40 7.91 -5.47
CA PHE A 78 -0.18 7.79 -4.04
C PHE A 78 -0.13 6.33 -3.59
N THR A 79 0.33 6.11 -2.36
CA THR A 79 0.32 4.81 -1.70
C THR A 79 0.18 4.97 -0.19
N MET A 80 -0.32 3.93 0.47
CA MET A 80 -0.59 3.91 1.90
C MET A 80 -0.04 2.62 2.53
N PRO A 81 1.26 2.56 2.84
CA PRO A 81 1.87 1.41 3.50
C PRO A 81 1.89 1.55 5.03
N VAL A 82 1.83 0.40 5.73
CA VAL A 82 2.20 0.28 7.15
C VAL A 82 3.51 -0.46 7.25
N ILE A 83 4.48 0.07 8.02
CA ILE A 83 5.75 -0.63 8.30
C ILE A 83 5.75 -1.09 9.75
N TYR A 84 5.83 -2.40 9.95
CA TYR A 84 5.85 -3.07 11.26
C TYR A 84 7.30 -3.24 11.74
N GLY A 85 7.98 -2.11 11.93
CA GLY A 85 9.42 -2.07 12.24
C GLY A 85 9.80 -2.59 13.63
N SER A 86 8.87 -2.60 14.60
CA SER A 86 9.09 -3.18 15.94
C SER A 86 8.76 -4.68 16.01
N GLU A 87 8.28 -5.25 14.91
CA GLU A 87 7.95 -6.67 14.80
C GLU A 87 8.96 -7.38 13.90
N ASP A 88 8.53 -7.85 12.73
CA ASP A 88 9.33 -8.63 11.78
C ASP A 88 9.82 -7.81 10.56
N GLY A 89 9.55 -6.52 10.54
CA GLY A 89 9.92 -5.63 9.43
C GLY A 89 9.02 -5.75 8.22
N ARG A 90 7.79 -6.24 8.39
CA ARG A 90 6.80 -6.29 7.32
C ARG A 90 6.40 -4.89 6.86
N CYS A 91 6.33 -4.68 5.55
CA CYS A 91 5.64 -3.56 4.94
C CYS A 91 4.34 -4.07 4.32
N PHE A 92 3.19 -3.70 4.89
CA PHE A 92 1.88 -4.03 4.35
C PHE A 92 1.38 -2.86 3.50
N ILE A 93 1.19 -3.09 2.20
CA ILE A 93 0.73 -2.06 1.26
C ILE A 93 -0.80 -2.09 1.27
N MET A 94 -1.43 -1.11 1.95
CA MET A 94 -2.88 -1.02 2.02
C MET A 94 -3.47 -0.47 0.72
N GLU A 95 -2.84 0.56 0.13
CA GLU A 95 -3.30 1.20 -1.08
C GLU A 95 -2.14 1.56 -1.99
N PHE A 96 -2.36 1.43 -3.30
CA PHE A 96 -1.41 1.83 -4.35
C PHE A 96 -2.16 2.32 -5.57
N CYS A 97 -2.02 3.58 -5.89
CA CYS A 97 -2.70 4.23 -7.00
C CYS A 97 -1.74 5.04 -7.87
N VAL A 98 -1.77 4.78 -9.17
CA VAL A 98 -1.24 5.73 -10.18
C VAL A 98 -2.45 6.41 -10.81
N TYR A 99 -2.45 7.75 -10.87
CA TYR A 99 -3.55 8.50 -11.46
C TYR A 99 -3.76 8.11 -12.92
N PRO A 100 -5.03 8.05 -13.40
CA PRO A 100 -5.34 7.52 -14.73
C PRO A 100 -4.53 8.13 -15.86
N GLU A 101 -4.31 9.45 -15.82
CA GLU A 101 -3.58 10.22 -16.82
C GLU A 101 -2.08 9.87 -16.90
N PHE A 102 -1.54 9.21 -15.85
CA PHE A 102 -0.14 8.80 -15.79
C PHE A 102 0.04 7.28 -15.94
N ARG A 103 -1.04 6.52 -16.12
CA ARG A 103 -0.97 5.07 -16.34
C ARG A 103 -0.36 4.75 -17.69
N GLY A 104 0.23 3.58 -17.82
CA GLY A 104 0.99 3.15 -18.99
C GLY A 104 2.48 3.49 -18.90
N ASN A 105 3.22 3.22 -19.98
CA ASN A 105 4.66 3.49 -20.11
C ASN A 105 5.50 3.04 -18.89
N SER A 106 5.15 1.92 -18.26
CA SER A 106 5.81 1.38 -17.06
C SER A 106 5.77 2.30 -15.82
N THR A 107 4.95 3.36 -15.81
CA THR A 107 4.85 4.30 -14.67
C THR A 107 4.50 3.56 -13.37
N GLY A 108 3.53 2.65 -13.39
CA GLY A 108 3.17 1.85 -12.20
C GLY A 108 4.34 1.03 -11.68
N HIS A 109 5.12 0.40 -12.58
CA HIS A 109 6.31 -0.36 -12.20
C HIS A 109 7.35 0.54 -11.52
N ALA A 110 7.64 1.71 -12.11
CA ALA A 110 8.57 2.68 -11.52
C ALA A 110 8.10 3.21 -10.16
N CYS A 111 6.79 3.43 -9.97
CA CYS A 111 6.21 3.77 -8.66
C CYS A 111 6.37 2.62 -7.65
N GLY A 112 6.16 1.39 -8.07
CA GLY A 112 6.37 0.20 -7.24
C GLY A 112 7.82 0.08 -6.78
N GLU A 113 8.78 0.16 -7.68
CA GLU A 113 10.22 0.14 -7.36
C GLU A 113 10.60 1.28 -6.39
N ALA A 114 10.07 2.49 -6.60
CA ALA A 114 10.31 3.62 -5.71
C ALA A 114 9.76 3.35 -4.29
N LEU A 115 8.55 2.76 -4.18
CA LEU A 115 7.96 2.37 -2.89
C LEU A 115 8.82 1.32 -2.18
N LEU A 116 9.25 0.28 -2.89
CA LEU A 116 10.07 -0.80 -2.34
C LEU A 116 11.40 -0.24 -1.79
N SER A 117 12.09 0.59 -2.56
CA SER A 117 13.33 1.25 -2.15
C SER A 117 13.11 2.14 -0.92
N TRP A 118 12.07 2.99 -0.95
CA TRP A 118 11.72 3.89 0.16
C TRP A 118 11.43 3.14 1.46
N ALA A 119 10.74 2.00 1.38
CA ALA A 119 10.40 1.20 2.55
C ALA A 119 11.62 0.43 3.08
N HIS A 120 12.50 -0.08 2.22
CA HIS A 120 13.76 -0.71 2.63
C HIS A 120 14.67 0.26 3.41
N GLU A 121 14.75 1.53 2.98
CA GLU A 121 15.47 2.57 3.73
C GLU A 121 14.91 2.77 5.15
N ARG A 122 13.64 2.37 5.37
CA ARG A 122 12.94 2.42 6.67
C ARG A 122 12.84 1.07 7.36
N ARG A 123 13.74 0.14 6.98
CA ARG A 123 13.89 -1.19 7.57
C ARG A 123 12.73 -2.16 7.30
N ALA A 124 11.98 -1.95 6.23
CA ALA A 124 11.09 -2.99 5.74
C ALA A 124 11.94 -4.17 5.23
N SER A 125 11.67 -5.36 5.75
CA SER A 125 12.40 -6.58 5.39
C SER A 125 11.70 -7.34 4.27
N TYR A 126 10.37 -7.27 4.22
CA TYR A 126 9.53 -7.92 3.21
C TYR A 126 8.21 -7.17 3.03
N PHE A 127 7.47 -7.52 1.98
CA PHE A 127 6.26 -6.80 1.59
C PHE A 127 5.09 -7.75 1.42
N GLU A 128 3.92 -7.32 1.88
CA GLU A 128 2.65 -8.03 1.70
C GLU A 128 1.52 -7.07 1.32
N PHE A 129 0.51 -7.60 0.65
CA PHE A 129 -0.77 -6.95 0.42
C PHE A 129 -1.82 -7.98 -0.02
N ASN A 130 -3.12 -7.60 0.06
CA ASN A 130 -4.21 -8.42 -0.46
C ASN A 130 -4.40 -8.16 -1.95
N CYS A 131 -4.63 -9.22 -2.73
CA CYS A 131 -4.83 -9.13 -4.18
C CYS A 131 -5.93 -10.08 -4.65
N ASP A 132 -6.97 -9.53 -5.26
CA ASP A 132 -8.17 -10.24 -5.66
C ASP A 132 -8.28 -10.50 -7.17
N THR A 133 -7.46 -9.85 -8.01
CA THR A 133 -7.60 -9.91 -9.46
C THR A 133 -6.34 -10.37 -10.19
N ALA A 134 -6.51 -11.20 -11.22
CA ALA A 134 -5.41 -11.69 -12.04
C ALA A 134 -4.58 -10.57 -12.74
N PRO A 135 -5.16 -9.44 -13.20
CA PRO A 135 -4.36 -8.33 -13.71
C PRO A 135 -3.42 -7.71 -12.68
N ARG A 136 -3.87 -7.57 -11.42
CA ARG A 136 -3.07 -7.05 -10.31
C ARG A 136 -1.99 -8.04 -9.90
N GLU A 137 -2.31 -9.34 -9.80
CA GLU A 137 -1.32 -10.40 -9.56
C GLU A 137 -0.19 -10.35 -10.61
N ARG A 138 -0.52 -10.19 -11.90
CA ARG A 138 0.49 -10.07 -12.97
C ARG A 138 1.33 -8.79 -12.86
N PHE A 139 0.73 -7.69 -12.45
CA PHE A 139 1.44 -6.43 -12.24
C PHE A 139 2.48 -6.59 -11.12
N TRP A 140 2.05 -7.04 -9.95
CA TRP A 140 2.90 -7.21 -8.79
C TRP A 140 3.90 -8.36 -8.94
N GLY A 141 3.55 -9.41 -9.69
CA GLY A 141 4.49 -10.48 -10.05
C GLY A 141 5.73 -9.98 -10.77
N ARG A 142 5.60 -8.94 -11.61
CA ARG A 142 6.76 -8.28 -12.25
C ARG A 142 7.63 -7.48 -11.27
N LEU A 143 7.12 -7.14 -10.11
CA LEU A 143 7.84 -6.52 -8.99
C LEU A 143 8.36 -7.56 -7.97
N GLY A 144 8.34 -8.85 -8.32
CA GLY A 144 8.88 -9.94 -7.50
C GLY A 144 7.94 -10.46 -6.41
N PHE A 145 6.65 -10.10 -6.45
CA PHE A 145 5.66 -10.65 -5.54
C PHE A 145 5.17 -12.02 -6.02
N LEU A 146 4.94 -12.92 -5.07
CA LEU A 146 4.45 -14.28 -5.29
C LEU A 146 3.17 -14.51 -4.49
N PRO A 147 2.25 -15.36 -4.97
CA PRO A 147 1.08 -15.77 -4.18
C PRO A 147 1.51 -16.39 -2.85
N ASN A 148 0.87 -16.01 -1.75
CA ASN A 148 1.20 -16.44 -0.39
C ASN A 148 -0.04 -16.91 0.42
N GLY A 149 -0.91 -17.67 -0.19
CA GLY A 149 -2.13 -18.16 0.46
C GLY A 149 -3.19 -17.08 0.64
N CYS A 150 -3.89 -17.14 1.77
CA CYS A 150 -4.92 -16.18 2.15
C CYS A 150 -4.69 -15.71 3.59
N ASP A 151 -5.22 -14.54 3.91
CA ASP A 151 -5.28 -14.04 5.27
C ASP A 151 -6.38 -14.75 6.11
N GLU A 152 -6.60 -14.30 7.35
CA GLU A 152 -7.59 -14.87 8.27
C GLU A 152 -9.05 -14.64 7.82
N TRP A 153 -9.29 -13.72 6.89
CA TRP A 153 -10.61 -13.44 6.29
C TRP A 153 -10.81 -14.14 4.94
N GLY A 154 -9.80 -14.90 4.46
CA GLY A 154 -9.86 -15.63 3.19
C GLY A 154 -9.45 -14.79 1.98
N GLU A 155 -8.95 -13.55 2.18
CA GLU A 155 -8.46 -12.71 1.10
C GLU A 155 -7.06 -13.16 0.66
N LYS A 156 -6.85 -13.26 -0.65
CA LYS A 156 -5.56 -13.68 -1.21
C LYS A 156 -4.43 -12.74 -0.84
N LEU A 157 -3.32 -13.30 -0.40
CA LEU A 157 -2.08 -12.57 -0.10
C LEU A 157 -1.06 -12.71 -1.23
N MET A 158 -0.39 -11.61 -1.52
CA MET A 158 0.84 -11.56 -2.30
C MET A 158 1.99 -11.17 -1.39
N LEU A 159 3.13 -11.83 -1.55
CA LEU A 159 4.33 -11.64 -0.76
C LEU A 159 5.52 -11.39 -1.66
N ARG A 160 6.30 -10.34 -1.38
CA ARG A 160 7.68 -10.24 -1.81
C ARG A 160 8.58 -10.58 -0.61
N PRO A 161 9.30 -11.72 -0.65
CA PRO A 161 10.15 -12.17 0.46
C PRO A 161 11.32 -11.20 0.67
N PRO A 162 11.99 -11.28 1.84
CA PRO A 162 13.24 -10.57 2.07
C PRO A 162 14.22 -10.88 0.94
N GLU A 163 15.00 -9.88 0.54
CA GLU A 163 16.17 -10.16 -0.30
C GLU A 163 17.11 -11.05 0.51
N GLU A 164 17.51 -12.19 -0.04
CA GLU A 164 18.45 -13.10 0.63
C GLU A 164 19.73 -12.30 0.92
N ASP A 165 20.04 -12.10 2.20
CA ASP A 165 21.36 -11.67 2.57
C ASP A 165 22.33 -12.78 2.11
N ALA A 166 23.55 -12.42 1.73
CA ALA A 166 24.57 -13.35 1.21
C ALA A 166 24.92 -14.51 2.19
N HIS A 167 24.16 -14.71 3.26
CA HIS A 167 24.35 -15.67 4.35
C HIS A 167 23.19 -16.64 4.56
N GLY A 168 22.13 -16.62 3.70
CA GLY A 168 21.10 -17.69 3.63
C GLY A 168 20.28 -17.91 4.92
N ARG A 169 20.04 -16.87 5.73
CA ARG A 169 19.23 -17.01 6.93
C ARG A 169 17.75 -16.88 6.61
N ASN A 170 17.07 -18.02 6.66
CA ASN A 170 15.62 -18.12 6.55
C ASN A 170 14.97 -17.57 7.84
N VAL A 171 14.26 -16.45 7.75
CA VAL A 171 13.49 -15.92 8.89
C VAL A 171 12.26 -16.78 9.04
N GLN A 172 12.22 -17.63 10.08
CA GLN A 172 11.02 -18.39 10.44
C GLN A 172 9.92 -17.41 10.87
N ARG A 173 8.76 -17.52 10.23
CA ARG A 173 7.59 -16.69 10.47
C ARG A 173 6.77 -17.25 11.62
N GLU A 174 6.56 -16.44 12.64
CA GLU A 174 5.39 -16.61 13.51
C GLU A 174 4.22 -15.82 12.90
N PRO A 175 3.00 -16.35 12.92
CA PRO A 175 1.84 -15.61 12.41
C PRO A 175 1.62 -14.39 13.30
N CYS A 176 1.78 -13.19 12.73
CA CYS A 176 1.45 -11.96 13.41
C CYS A 176 -0.06 -11.87 13.63
N ILE A 177 -0.47 -11.71 14.89
CA ILE A 177 -1.86 -11.46 15.25
C ILE A 177 -2.19 -10.04 14.78
N PHE A 178 -2.96 -9.95 13.71
CA PHE A 178 -3.46 -8.68 13.17
C PHE A 178 -4.47 -8.05 14.13
N ASP A 179 -4.11 -6.93 14.71
CA ASP A 179 -5.06 -6.06 15.41
C ASP A 179 -5.51 -4.90 14.51
N ILE A 180 -5.83 -5.22 13.26
CA ILE A 180 -6.44 -4.24 12.34
C ILE A 180 -7.73 -4.83 11.79
N ARG A 181 -8.82 -4.60 12.51
CA ARG A 181 -10.19 -4.72 11.96
C ARG A 181 -10.47 -3.73 10.82
N LEU A 182 -9.43 -3.21 10.17
CA LEU A 182 -9.48 -2.18 9.14
C LEU A 182 -9.47 -2.77 7.72
N CYS A 183 -9.11 -4.02 7.54
CA CYS A 183 -9.14 -4.72 6.26
C CYS A 183 -10.28 -5.73 6.19
N GLY A 184 -11.46 -5.37 6.63
CA GLY A 184 -12.67 -6.05 6.20
C GLY A 184 -13.06 -5.45 4.85
N HIS A 185 -12.83 -6.20 3.79
CA HIS A 185 -13.21 -5.99 2.40
C HIS A 185 -12.22 -5.24 1.50
N ARG A 186 -11.48 -6.06 0.71
CA ARG A 186 -10.90 -5.75 -0.59
C ARG A 186 -9.96 -4.53 -0.65
N CYS A 187 -8.77 -4.69 -0.13
CA CYS A 187 -7.66 -3.85 -0.58
C CYS A 187 -7.13 -4.35 -1.93
N LEU A 188 -7.30 -3.52 -2.98
CA LEU A 188 -6.68 -3.54 -4.32
C LEU A 188 -6.94 -4.75 -5.19
#